data_715858db15d58945ce9ea10252be6778
#
_entry.id   715858db15d58945ce9ea10252be6778
#
_cell.length_a   1.000
_cell.length_b   1.000
_cell.length_c   1.000
_cell.angle_alpha   90.00
_cell.angle_beta   90.00
_cell.angle_gamma   90.00
#
_symmetry.space_group_name_H-M   'P 1'
#
loop_
_entity.id
_entity.type
_entity.pdbx_description
1 polymer ?
#
loop_
_entity_poly.entity_id
_entity_poly.type
_entity_poly.pdbx_seq_one_letter_code
_entity_poly.pdbx_strand_id
1 'polypeptide(L)'
;MGATTFWERWDSMLPDGSINPGEMTSFNHYALGAIADWMHRTVAGLAPAVPGYRRLLVRPRPGGGLTHARAGLATPYGRAAAGWKRDGEQLTLVVVVPSNTTAAVHLPSDPDEAIEVGAGRHVFHCGSGQAAGGSAIMTSSTQV
;
A
#
# COMPACT_ATOMS: atom_id res chain seq x y z
N MET A 1 4.33 19.60 -20.77
CA MET A 1 5.06 19.99 -19.56
C MET A 1 5.11 18.80 -18.62
N GLY A 2 6.25 18.52 -17.96
CA GLY A 2 6.41 17.41 -17.02
C GLY A 2 6.26 17.89 -15.56
N ALA A 3 5.05 17.85 -15.02
CA ALA A 3 4.85 18.13 -13.59
C ALA A 3 5.45 16.99 -12.74
N THR A 4 6.21 17.34 -11.72
CA THR A 4 6.81 16.39 -10.77
C THR A 4 6.10 16.41 -9.41
N THR A 5 5.14 17.30 -9.24
CA THR A 5 4.34 17.49 -8.01
C THR A 5 2.87 17.62 -8.37
N PHE A 6 1.98 17.57 -7.37
CA PHE A 6 0.55 17.79 -7.55
C PHE A 6 0.25 19.29 -7.59
N TRP A 7 -0.07 19.81 -8.76
CA TRP A 7 -0.48 21.19 -8.95
C TRP A 7 -1.94 21.36 -8.53
N GLU A 8 -2.25 22.56 -8.02
CA GLU A 8 -3.61 22.89 -7.58
C GLU A 8 -4.58 22.95 -8.75
N ARG A 9 -4.12 23.38 -9.91
CA ARG A 9 -4.90 23.45 -11.15
C ARG A 9 -4.01 23.10 -12.34
N TRP A 10 -4.61 22.62 -13.43
CA TRP A 10 -3.91 22.15 -14.62
C TRP A 10 -3.08 23.23 -15.32
N ASP A 11 -3.51 24.49 -15.21
CA ASP A 11 -2.90 25.64 -15.81
C ASP A 11 -2.15 26.55 -14.81
N SER A 12 -1.67 26.00 -13.70
CA SER A 12 -0.78 26.70 -12.76
C SER A 12 0.46 27.23 -13.46
N MET A 13 0.96 26.53 -14.48
CA MET A 13 1.96 27.00 -15.43
C MET A 13 1.35 27.06 -16.82
N LEU A 14 1.50 28.17 -17.51
CA LEU A 14 1.01 28.38 -18.86
C LEU A 14 1.92 27.67 -19.89
N PRO A 15 1.45 27.45 -21.14
CA PRO A 15 2.24 26.80 -22.18
C PRO A 15 3.58 27.48 -22.51
N ASP A 16 3.68 28.78 -22.27
CA ASP A 16 4.92 29.58 -22.47
C ASP A 16 5.91 29.47 -21.29
N GLY A 17 5.55 28.69 -20.25
CA GLY A 17 6.37 28.49 -19.04
C GLY A 17 6.17 29.56 -17.97
N SER A 18 5.32 30.57 -18.19
CA SER A 18 4.98 31.56 -17.16
C SER A 18 4.01 30.97 -16.12
N ILE A 19 4.02 31.53 -14.90
CA ILE A 19 3.07 31.20 -13.87
C ILE A 19 1.74 31.89 -14.18
N ASN A 20 0.64 31.16 -14.07
CA ASN A 20 -0.69 31.72 -14.22
C ASN A 20 -0.88 32.88 -13.22
N PRO A 21 -1.26 34.08 -13.63
CA PRO A 21 -1.42 35.24 -12.75
C PRO A 21 -2.66 35.19 -11.86
N GLY A 22 -3.52 34.19 -12.05
CA GLY A 22 -4.70 33.96 -11.21
C GLY A 22 -4.37 33.47 -9.82
N GLU A 23 -5.39 33.40 -8.97
CA GLU A 23 -5.29 32.78 -7.65
C GLU A 23 -5.29 31.24 -7.74
N MET A 24 -4.94 30.56 -6.64
CA MET A 24 -4.96 29.10 -6.51
C MET A 24 -4.03 28.42 -7.55
N THR A 25 -2.78 28.84 -7.61
CA THR A 25 -1.77 28.36 -8.55
C THR A 25 -0.62 27.59 -7.88
N SER A 26 -0.88 26.96 -6.73
CA SER A 26 0.13 26.18 -6.01
C SER A 26 0.66 25.03 -6.88
N PHE A 27 1.99 24.89 -6.94
CA PHE A 27 2.66 23.77 -7.60
C PHE A 27 2.84 22.54 -6.70
N ASN A 28 2.44 22.64 -5.43
CA ASN A 28 2.54 21.53 -4.47
C ASN A 28 1.33 21.55 -3.53
N HIS A 29 0.18 21.18 -4.08
CA HIS A 29 -1.10 21.24 -3.38
C HIS A 29 -1.32 19.99 -2.53
N TYR A 30 -1.21 20.12 -1.22
CA TYR A 30 -1.24 19.00 -0.27
C TYR A 30 -2.56 18.19 -0.29
N ALA A 31 -3.70 18.85 -0.53
CA ALA A 31 -5.00 18.18 -0.55
C ALA A 31 -5.09 17.15 -1.69
N LEU A 32 -4.56 17.48 -2.88
CA LEU A 32 -4.47 16.52 -4.00
C LEU A 32 -3.39 15.48 -3.74
N GLY A 33 -2.32 15.84 -3.03
CA GLY A 33 -1.26 14.91 -2.62
C GLY A 33 -1.74 13.85 -1.62
N ALA A 34 -2.84 14.08 -0.90
CA ALA A 34 -3.43 13.11 0.03
C ALA A 34 -3.83 11.78 -0.63
N ILE A 35 -4.04 11.75 -1.95
CA ILE A 35 -4.28 10.51 -2.70
C ILE A 35 -3.14 9.50 -2.52
N ALA A 36 -1.90 9.96 -2.33
CA ALA A 36 -0.75 9.08 -2.11
C ALA A 36 -0.88 8.30 -0.80
N ASP A 37 -1.38 8.92 0.28
CA ASP A 37 -1.66 8.24 1.54
C ASP A 37 -2.74 7.15 1.37
N TRP A 38 -3.81 7.46 0.64
CA TRP A 38 -4.86 6.49 0.32
C TRP A 38 -4.33 5.32 -0.51
N MET A 39 -3.51 5.60 -1.53
CA MET A 39 -2.88 4.56 -2.35
C MET A 39 -1.99 3.65 -1.50
N HIS A 40 -1.23 4.23 -0.56
CA HIS A 40 -0.35 3.50 0.33
C HIS A 40 -1.13 2.62 1.31
N ARG A 41 -2.12 3.21 2.02
CA ARG A 41 -2.85 2.52 3.09
C ARG A 41 -3.94 1.59 2.57
N THR A 42 -4.60 1.96 1.48
CA THR A 42 -5.77 1.22 0.98
C THR A 42 -5.43 0.34 -0.21
N VAL A 43 -4.83 0.90 -1.27
CA VAL A 43 -4.57 0.12 -2.48
C VAL A 43 -3.48 -0.91 -2.24
N ALA A 44 -2.33 -0.50 -1.74
CA ALA A 44 -1.23 -1.41 -1.37
C ALA A 44 -1.46 -2.09 -0.01
N GLY A 45 -2.22 -1.43 0.87
CA GLY A 45 -2.70 -1.99 2.12
C GLY A 45 -1.71 -1.90 3.29
N LEU A 46 -0.73 -0.99 3.27
CA LEU A 46 0.25 -0.84 4.36
C LEU A 46 -0.07 0.38 5.22
N ALA A 47 -0.42 0.16 6.48
CA ALA A 47 -0.75 1.20 7.45
C ALA A 47 -0.16 0.88 8.83
N PRO A 48 -0.01 1.88 9.74
CA PRO A 48 0.27 1.61 11.13
C PRO A 48 -1.01 1.11 11.84
N ALA A 49 -0.90 0.01 12.59
CA ALA A 49 -1.95 -0.40 13.54
C ALA A 49 -1.80 0.36 14.87
N VAL A 50 -0.56 0.75 15.20
CA VAL A 50 -0.23 1.62 16.35
C VAL A 50 0.80 2.66 15.91
N PRO A 51 0.91 3.80 16.61
CA PRO A 51 1.88 4.84 16.29
C PRO A 51 3.31 4.27 16.14
N GLY A 52 4.07 4.84 15.19
CA GLY A 52 5.46 4.47 14.94
C GLY A 52 5.68 3.13 14.23
N TYR A 53 4.62 2.47 13.74
CA TYR A 53 4.71 1.17 13.04
C TYR A 53 5.28 0.03 13.88
N ARG A 54 5.15 0.07 15.20
CA ARG A 54 5.53 -1.06 16.07
C ARG A 54 4.64 -2.29 15.80
N ARG A 55 3.40 -2.05 15.41
CA ARG A 55 2.49 -3.05 14.83
C ARG A 55 1.97 -2.51 13.51
N LEU A 56 2.12 -3.29 12.46
CA LEU A 56 1.64 -2.98 11.12
C LEU A 56 0.19 -3.45 10.95
N LEU A 57 -0.57 -2.73 10.14
CA LEU A 57 -1.81 -3.23 9.55
C LEU A 57 -1.57 -3.46 8.07
N VAL A 58 -1.81 -4.67 7.60
CA VAL A 58 -1.76 -5.01 6.18
C VAL A 58 -3.14 -5.45 5.73
N ARG A 59 -3.83 -4.57 5.00
CA ARG A 59 -5.21 -4.79 4.54
C ARG A 59 -5.39 -4.22 3.13
N PRO A 60 -4.82 -4.85 2.10
CA PRO A 60 -4.95 -4.37 0.73
C PRO A 60 -6.39 -4.48 0.22
N ARG A 61 -6.77 -3.52 -0.63
CA ARG A 61 -8.05 -3.52 -1.34
C ARG A 61 -7.79 -3.50 -2.86
N PRO A 62 -7.52 -4.66 -3.46
CA PRO A 62 -7.34 -4.78 -4.90
C PRO A 62 -8.61 -4.40 -5.65
N GLY A 63 -8.50 -3.53 -6.66
CA GLY A 63 -9.65 -3.06 -7.42
C GLY A 63 -9.24 -2.18 -8.60
N GLY A 64 -10.22 -1.58 -9.29
CA GLY A 64 -9.99 -0.60 -10.36
C GLY A 64 -9.22 -1.14 -11.56
N GLY A 65 -9.25 -2.46 -11.82
CA GLY A 65 -8.50 -3.05 -12.92
C GLY A 65 -6.99 -3.20 -12.66
N LEU A 66 -6.51 -2.86 -11.46
CA LEU A 66 -5.10 -3.03 -11.11
C LEU A 66 -4.74 -4.51 -10.98
N THR A 67 -3.60 -4.89 -11.54
CA THR A 67 -3.03 -6.24 -11.44
C THR A 67 -2.02 -6.37 -10.32
N HIS A 68 -1.50 -5.26 -9.80
CA HIS A 68 -0.56 -5.24 -8.69
C HIS A 68 -0.53 -3.87 -8.00
N ALA A 69 -0.13 -3.85 -6.74
CA ALA A 69 0.28 -2.66 -6.04
C ALA A 69 1.35 -3.01 -5.00
N ARG A 70 2.18 -2.04 -4.66
CA ARG A 70 3.24 -2.21 -3.66
C ARG A 70 3.49 -0.90 -2.93
N ALA A 71 3.64 -0.98 -1.60
CA ALA A 71 4.11 0.10 -0.76
C ALA A 71 5.29 -0.34 0.11
N GLY A 72 6.16 0.59 0.43
CA GLY A 72 7.27 0.35 1.34
C GLY A 72 7.65 1.63 2.07
N LEU A 73 8.05 1.49 3.31
CA LEU A 73 8.33 2.58 4.23
C LEU A 73 9.55 2.25 5.08
N ALA A 74 10.44 3.21 5.28
CA ALA A 74 11.46 3.15 6.31
C ALA A 74 10.82 3.52 7.66
N THR A 75 10.82 2.58 8.59
CA THR A 75 10.33 2.79 9.95
C THR A 75 11.49 2.88 10.93
N PRO A 76 11.28 3.32 12.18
CA PRO A 76 12.32 3.25 13.22
C PRO A 76 12.87 1.83 13.48
N TYR A 77 12.13 0.80 13.09
CA TYR A 77 12.47 -0.61 13.26
C TYR A 77 13.11 -1.25 12.03
N GLY A 78 13.20 -0.52 10.92
CA GLY A 78 13.68 -0.98 9.64
C GLY A 78 12.62 -0.87 8.54
N ARG A 79 12.87 -1.51 7.39
CA ARG A 79 11.97 -1.44 6.24
C ARG A 79 10.72 -2.29 6.44
N ALA A 80 9.55 -1.67 6.41
CA ALA A 80 8.27 -2.32 6.27
C ALA A 80 7.81 -2.29 4.80
N ALA A 81 7.15 -3.34 4.32
CA ALA A 81 6.58 -3.34 2.98
C ALA A 81 5.37 -4.29 2.90
N ALA A 82 4.43 -3.94 2.04
CA ALA A 82 3.36 -4.81 1.58
C ALA A 82 3.18 -4.67 0.08
N GLY A 83 2.86 -5.75 -0.60
CA GLY A 83 2.57 -5.71 -2.03
C GLY A 83 1.84 -6.95 -2.47
N TRP A 84 0.90 -6.76 -3.38
CA TRP A 84 0.11 -7.84 -3.96
C TRP A 84 0.22 -7.85 -5.48
N LYS A 85 0.08 -9.03 -6.04
CA LYS A 85 -0.03 -9.27 -7.48
C LYS A 85 -1.17 -10.24 -7.73
N ARG A 86 -1.98 -9.95 -8.74
CA ARG A 86 -3.05 -10.80 -9.22
C ARG A 86 -2.63 -11.44 -10.54
N ASP A 87 -2.87 -12.74 -10.66
CA ASP A 87 -2.70 -13.52 -11.88
C ASP A 87 -3.96 -14.37 -12.06
N GLY A 88 -4.84 -13.91 -12.96
CA GLY A 88 -6.19 -14.45 -13.07
C GLY A 88 -6.97 -14.30 -11.76
N GLU A 89 -7.43 -15.42 -11.22
CA GLU A 89 -8.14 -15.48 -9.94
C GLU A 89 -7.22 -15.64 -8.72
N GLN A 90 -5.93 -15.87 -8.95
CA GLN A 90 -4.95 -16.01 -7.88
C GLN A 90 -4.39 -14.63 -7.47
N LEU A 91 -4.33 -14.39 -6.18
CA LEU A 91 -3.67 -13.22 -5.61
C LEU A 91 -2.55 -13.68 -4.69
N THR A 92 -1.36 -13.15 -4.91
CA THR A 92 -0.21 -13.32 -4.03
C THR A 92 0.04 -12.02 -3.28
N LEU A 93 0.02 -12.08 -1.94
CA LEU A 93 0.36 -10.97 -1.05
C LEU A 93 1.72 -11.25 -0.40
N VAL A 94 2.62 -10.29 -0.49
CA VAL A 94 3.95 -10.34 0.15
C VAL A 94 4.04 -9.24 1.19
N VAL A 95 4.42 -9.61 2.42
CA VAL A 95 4.57 -8.69 3.56
C VAL A 95 5.99 -8.80 4.11
N VAL A 96 6.61 -7.66 4.36
CA VAL A 96 7.91 -7.57 5.05
C VAL A 96 7.71 -6.83 6.37
N VAL A 97 7.95 -7.54 7.45
CA VAL A 97 7.80 -7.06 8.83
C VAL A 97 9.18 -6.85 9.42
N PRO A 98 9.53 -5.63 9.86
CA PRO A 98 10.84 -5.35 10.47
C PRO A 98 11.06 -6.12 11.78
N SER A 99 12.32 -6.23 12.20
CA SER A 99 12.68 -6.79 13.50
C SER A 99 11.98 -6.07 14.66
N ASN A 100 11.61 -6.80 15.70
CA ASN A 100 10.93 -6.28 16.89
C ASN A 100 9.56 -5.64 16.61
N THR A 101 8.91 -5.99 15.51
CA THR A 101 7.56 -5.56 15.16
C THR A 101 6.68 -6.75 14.80
N THR A 102 5.37 -6.53 14.76
CA THR A 102 4.37 -7.51 14.33
C THR A 102 3.48 -6.91 13.25
N ALA A 103 2.71 -7.74 12.58
CA ALA A 103 1.69 -7.29 11.64
C ALA A 103 0.40 -8.09 11.79
N ALA A 104 -0.72 -7.38 11.74
CA ALA A 104 -2.03 -7.94 11.50
C ALA A 104 -2.29 -7.91 9.99
N VAL A 105 -2.41 -9.07 9.38
CA VAL A 105 -2.61 -9.23 7.93
C VAL A 105 -4.03 -9.69 7.66
N HIS A 106 -4.77 -8.88 6.91
CA HIS A 106 -6.11 -9.21 6.42
C HIS A 106 -6.02 -9.54 4.93
N LEU A 107 -6.42 -10.74 4.57
CA LEU A 107 -6.42 -11.17 3.18
C LEU A 107 -7.64 -10.60 2.44
N PRO A 108 -7.52 -10.25 1.15
CA PRO A 108 -8.69 -9.81 0.37
C PRO A 108 -9.82 -10.83 0.27
N SER A 109 -9.51 -12.13 0.39
CA SER A 109 -10.49 -13.22 0.43
C SER A 109 -11.22 -13.34 1.76
N ASP A 110 -10.60 -12.86 2.85
CA ASP A 110 -11.18 -12.84 4.19
C ASP A 110 -10.73 -11.57 4.93
N PRO A 111 -11.40 -10.44 4.64
CA PRO A 111 -10.96 -9.14 5.15
C PRO A 111 -11.30 -8.92 6.65
N ASP A 112 -12.12 -9.76 7.25
CA ASP A 112 -12.55 -9.62 8.62
C ASP A 112 -11.68 -10.43 9.59
N GLU A 113 -11.00 -11.47 9.10
CA GLU A 113 -10.03 -12.23 9.88
C GLU A 113 -8.63 -11.63 9.79
N ALA A 114 -7.96 -11.51 10.94
CA ALA A 114 -6.59 -11.03 11.04
C ALA A 114 -5.63 -12.18 11.31
N ILE A 115 -4.62 -12.34 10.46
CA ILE A 115 -3.51 -13.27 10.65
C ILE A 115 -2.37 -12.48 11.31
N GLU A 116 -2.02 -12.82 12.55
CA GLU A 116 -0.89 -12.21 13.24
C GLU A 116 0.44 -12.84 12.80
N VAL A 117 1.40 -12.00 12.41
CA VAL A 117 2.74 -12.44 12.01
C VAL A 117 3.82 -11.61 12.70
N GLY A 118 4.94 -12.27 13.01
CA GLY A 118 6.14 -11.63 13.56
C GLY A 118 7.06 -11.08 12.46
N ALA A 119 8.27 -10.67 12.88
CA ALA A 119 9.32 -10.19 11.99
C ALA A 119 9.66 -11.22 10.91
N GLY A 120 9.93 -10.75 9.68
CA GLY A 120 10.29 -11.59 8.56
C GLY A 120 9.57 -11.24 7.27
N ARG A 121 9.77 -12.08 6.26
CA ARG A 121 9.07 -12.00 4.97
C ARG A 121 8.02 -13.10 4.91
N HIS A 122 6.77 -12.71 4.71
CA HIS A 122 5.61 -13.60 4.65
C HIS A 122 4.99 -13.53 3.25
N VAL A 123 4.54 -14.68 2.75
CA VAL A 123 3.86 -14.80 1.46
C VAL A 123 2.53 -15.53 1.68
N PHE A 124 1.46 -14.93 1.20
CA PHE A 124 0.11 -15.47 1.25
C PHE A 124 -0.43 -15.64 -0.16
N HIS A 125 -1.11 -16.75 -0.39
CA HIS A 125 -1.81 -17.03 -1.63
C HIS A 125 -3.30 -17.14 -1.34
N CYS A 126 -4.12 -16.39 -2.04
CA CYS A 126 -5.57 -16.46 -1.93
C CYS A 126 -6.22 -16.38 -3.31
N GLY A 127 -7.32 -17.09 -3.47
CA GLY A 127 -8.16 -16.98 -4.67
C GLY A 127 -8.98 -15.67 -4.63
N SER A 128 -9.39 -15.16 -5.79
CA SER A 128 -10.24 -13.96 -5.91
C SER A 128 -11.73 -14.25 -5.70
N GLY A 129 -12.10 -15.48 -5.40
CA GLY A 129 -13.48 -15.96 -5.29
C GLY A 129 -13.82 -16.50 -3.92
N GLN A 130 -14.79 -15.85 -3.30
CA GLN A 130 -15.70 -16.30 -2.24
C GLN A 130 -15.11 -16.65 -0.86
N ALA A 131 -15.59 -15.92 0.12
CA ALA A 131 -15.58 -16.33 1.51
C ALA A 131 -16.24 -17.72 1.68
N ALA A 132 -15.41 -18.75 1.80
CA ALA A 132 -15.71 -20.03 2.47
C ALA A 132 -14.49 -20.97 2.35
N GLY A 133 -13.70 -21.10 3.42
CA GLY A 133 -12.88 -22.29 3.65
C GLY A 133 -11.59 -22.46 2.85
N GLY A 134 -10.95 -21.38 2.37
CA GLY A 134 -9.67 -21.46 1.67
C GLY A 134 -8.49 -21.47 2.64
N SER A 135 -7.81 -22.62 2.76
CA SER A 135 -6.56 -22.76 3.51
C SER A 135 -5.49 -21.81 2.95
N ALA A 136 -5.10 -20.79 3.70
CA ALA A 136 -3.95 -19.97 3.38
C ALA A 136 -2.68 -20.81 3.55
N ILE A 137 -1.93 -21.04 2.46
CA ILE A 137 -0.63 -21.70 2.54
C ILE A 137 0.39 -20.65 2.97
N MET A 138 0.86 -20.78 4.20
CA MET A 138 1.88 -19.92 4.78
C MET A 138 3.26 -20.53 4.49
N THR A 139 4.06 -19.86 3.67
CA THR A 139 5.47 -20.23 3.47
C THR A 139 6.34 -19.18 4.15
N SER A 140 6.88 -19.52 5.32
CA SER A 140 7.87 -18.67 5.98
C SER A 140 9.25 -19.10 5.56
N SER A 141 10.01 -18.23 4.91
CA SER A 141 11.44 -18.43 4.68
C SER A 141 12.22 -17.51 5.61
N THR A 142 12.76 -18.09 6.68
CA THR A 142 13.79 -17.44 7.50
C THR A 142 15.12 -17.59 6.73
N GLN A 143 15.63 -16.52 6.18
CA GLN A 143 17.07 -16.48 5.82
C GLN A 143 17.81 -15.82 6.99
N VAL A 144 18.78 -16.54 7.50
CA VAL A 144 19.82 -16.11 8.45
C VAL A 144 20.73 -15.09 7.76
#